data_87cd1973409f00447d7a6cb6558da60b
#
_entry.id   87cd1973409f00447d7a6cb6558da60b
#
_cell.length_a   1.000
_cell.length_b   1.000
_cell.length_c   1.000
_cell.angle_alpha   90.00
_cell.angle_beta   90.00
_cell.angle_gamma   90.00
#
_symmetry.space_group_name_H-M   'P 1'
#
loop_
_entity.id
_entity.type
_entity.pdbx_description
1 polymer ?
#
loop_
_entity_poly.entity_id
_entity_poly.type
_entity_poly.pdbx_seq_one_letter_code
_entity_poly.pdbx_strand_id
1 'polypeptide(L)'
;MDKIKANAGLMDKIKANAAQRKLDDFTVGPVLTVSTKTFLDHTKKLASLSGASILFGGKELQNHKIPDKYGAVEPTAVYVPLEEMMKDENFETCATELFAPFQVVTYYNDDTVDLVLEALERMSHHLTAAIVSNDIDFQTKMLANTVNGTTYAGRRARTTGAPQNHWFGPAGDPRGAGIGTPEAIRLVWSCHREIIHDSLIPKDWTQPKAT
;
A
#
# COMPACT_ATOMS: atom_id res chain seq x y z
N MET A 1 16.26 -10.87 16.65
CA MET A 1 15.36 -12.03 16.49
C MET A 1 13.89 -11.72 16.80
N ASP A 2 13.59 -10.84 17.73
CA ASP A 2 12.21 -10.59 18.17
C ASP A 2 11.35 -9.75 17.21
N LYS A 3 11.95 -8.82 16.43
CA LYS A 3 11.23 -8.02 15.42
C LYS A 3 10.74 -8.89 14.23
N ILE A 4 11.46 -9.93 13.84
CA ILE A 4 11.04 -10.87 12.77
C ILE A 4 9.81 -11.68 13.20
N LYS A 5 9.73 -12.08 14.47
CA LYS A 5 8.55 -12.80 15.01
C LYS A 5 7.31 -11.91 15.09
N ALA A 6 7.48 -10.61 15.41
CA ALA A 6 6.37 -9.65 15.42
C ALA A 6 5.79 -9.43 14.01
N ASN A 7 6.64 -9.41 12.97
CA ASN A 7 6.21 -9.26 11.58
C ASN A 7 5.49 -10.52 11.06
N ALA A 8 5.89 -11.72 11.46
CA ALA A 8 5.17 -12.96 11.12
C ALA A 8 3.73 -12.93 11.65
N GLY A 9 3.52 -12.53 12.91
CA GLY A 9 2.19 -12.40 13.49
C GLY A 9 1.30 -11.35 12.81
N LEU A 10 1.87 -10.26 12.28
CA LEU A 10 1.14 -9.28 11.49
C LEU A 10 0.66 -9.88 10.16
N MET A 11 1.54 -10.57 9.44
CA MET A 11 1.19 -11.20 8.16
C MET A 11 0.15 -12.29 8.32
N ASP A 12 0.19 -13.08 9.38
CA ASP A 12 -0.84 -14.08 9.70
C ASP A 12 -2.21 -13.41 9.91
N LYS A 13 -2.27 -12.28 10.60
CA LYS A 13 -3.50 -11.51 10.79
C LYS A 13 -4.02 -10.93 9.47
N ILE A 14 -3.15 -10.38 8.64
CA ILE A 14 -3.53 -9.83 7.34
C ILE A 14 -4.08 -10.96 6.45
N LYS A 15 -3.40 -12.11 6.39
CA LYS A 15 -3.85 -13.30 5.67
C LYS A 15 -5.21 -13.80 6.17
N ALA A 16 -5.39 -13.91 7.49
CA ALA A 16 -6.66 -14.32 8.08
C ALA A 16 -7.80 -13.35 7.74
N ASN A 17 -7.54 -12.04 7.75
CA ASN A 17 -8.52 -11.03 7.36
C ASN A 17 -8.84 -11.10 5.86
N ALA A 18 -7.84 -11.32 5.02
CA ALA A 18 -8.03 -11.48 3.57
C ALA A 18 -8.89 -12.71 3.26
N ALA A 19 -8.67 -13.83 3.96
CA ALA A 19 -9.42 -15.09 3.79
C ALA A 19 -10.89 -14.99 4.21
N GLN A 20 -11.28 -13.98 4.98
CA GLN A 20 -12.67 -13.73 5.36
C GLN A 20 -13.47 -12.98 4.29
N ARG A 21 -12.81 -12.45 3.26
CA ARG A 21 -13.46 -11.69 2.20
C ARG A 21 -14.18 -12.63 1.24
N LYS A 22 -15.45 -12.33 0.93
CA LYS A 22 -16.33 -13.18 0.12
C LYS A 22 -17.12 -12.35 -0.87
N LEU A 23 -17.53 -13.01 -1.96
CA LEU A 23 -18.45 -12.41 -2.93
C LEU A 23 -19.86 -12.24 -2.35
N ASP A 24 -20.32 -13.19 -1.53
CA ASP A 24 -21.69 -13.23 -1.02
C ASP A 24 -22.02 -12.05 -0.09
N ASP A 25 -21.00 -11.52 0.60
CA ASP A 25 -21.12 -10.34 1.49
C ASP A 25 -20.55 -9.06 0.88
N PHE A 26 -20.19 -9.08 -0.40
CA PHE A 26 -19.61 -7.96 -1.15
C PHE A 26 -18.30 -7.41 -0.58
N THR A 27 -17.59 -8.17 0.26
CA THR A 27 -16.28 -7.77 0.78
C THR A 27 -15.14 -8.05 -0.19
N VAL A 28 -15.40 -8.79 -1.25
CA VAL A 28 -14.62 -8.86 -2.49
C VAL A 28 -15.59 -8.80 -3.66
N GLY A 29 -15.17 -8.26 -4.78
CA GLY A 29 -16.05 -8.10 -5.94
C GLY A 29 -15.28 -8.13 -7.25
N PRO A 30 -15.96 -7.89 -8.38
CA PRO A 30 -15.31 -7.83 -9.67
C PRO A 30 -14.29 -6.67 -9.70
N VAL A 31 -13.11 -6.94 -10.21
CA VAL A 31 -12.09 -5.92 -10.49
C VAL A 31 -12.38 -5.34 -11.87
N LEU A 32 -12.69 -4.04 -11.91
CA LEU A 32 -13.13 -3.39 -13.15
C LEU A 32 -11.95 -2.91 -14.02
N THR A 33 -10.78 -2.81 -13.46
CA THR A 33 -9.60 -2.15 -14.05
C THR A 33 -8.64 -3.11 -14.73
N VAL A 34 -8.57 -4.36 -14.28
CA VAL A 34 -7.69 -5.39 -14.85
C VAL A 34 -8.42 -6.72 -14.94
N SER A 35 -8.09 -7.52 -15.97
CA SER A 35 -8.61 -8.89 -16.10
C SER A 35 -7.93 -9.83 -15.10
N THR A 36 -8.58 -10.97 -14.84
CA THR A 36 -7.97 -12.07 -14.05
C THR A 36 -6.60 -12.45 -14.60
N LYS A 37 -6.49 -12.58 -15.93
CA LYS A 37 -5.21 -12.93 -16.57
C LYS A 37 -4.13 -11.92 -16.30
N THR A 38 -4.39 -10.62 -16.51
CA THR A 38 -3.42 -9.55 -16.26
C THR A 38 -2.95 -9.54 -14.81
N PHE A 39 -3.87 -9.71 -13.87
CA PHE A 39 -3.57 -9.78 -12.44
C PHE A 39 -2.67 -10.98 -12.11
N LEU A 40 -3.01 -12.17 -12.60
CA LEU A 40 -2.24 -13.38 -12.32
C LEU A 40 -0.86 -13.37 -12.98
N ASP A 41 -0.75 -12.82 -14.18
CA ASP A 41 0.52 -12.69 -14.89
C ASP A 41 1.47 -11.73 -14.12
N HIS A 42 0.94 -10.60 -13.63
CA HIS A 42 1.73 -9.68 -12.80
C HIS A 42 2.15 -10.33 -11.47
N THR A 43 1.23 -11.04 -10.81
CA THR A 43 1.51 -11.79 -9.58
C THR A 43 2.64 -12.80 -9.80
N LYS A 44 2.59 -13.57 -10.90
CA LYS A 44 3.63 -14.54 -11.27
C LYS A 44 4.96 -13.87 -11.55
N LYS A 45 4.94 -12.74 -12.29
CA LYS A 45 6.14 -11.97 -12.59
C LYS A 45 6.86 -11.53 -11.31
N LEU A 46 6.14 -10.98 -10.35
CA LEU A 46 6.72 -10.60 -9.06
C LEU A 46 7.22 -11.82 -8.27
N ALA A 47 6.45 -12.89 -8.21
CA ALA A 47 6.83 -14.10 -7.49
C ALA A 47 8.02 -14.85 -8.10
N SER A 48 8.40 -14.54 -9.35
CA SER A 48 9.59 -15.10 -10.01
C SER A 48 10.89 -14.35 -9.68
N LEU A 49 10.81 -13.20 -9.02
CA LEU A 49 11.99 -12.47 -8.58
C LEU A 49 12.75 -13.25 -7.51
N SER A 50 14.06 -13.02 -7.42
CA SER A 50 14.92 -13.75 -6.48
C SER A 50 14.46 -13.56 -5.04
N GLY A 51 14.20 -14.64 -4.32
CA GLY A 51 13.73 -14.62 -2.93
C GLY A 51 12.27 -14.15 -2.74
N ALA A 52 11.54 -13.83 -3.81
CA ALA A 52 10.14 -13.46 -3.73
C ALA A 52 9.22 -14.68 -3.53
N SER A 53 8.03 -14.45 -2.98
CA SER A 53 7.03 -15.50 -2.79
C SER A 53 5.62 -14.94 -2.64
N ILE A 54 4.61 -15.71 -3.03
CA ILE A 54 3.22 -15.39 -2.76
C ILE A 54 2.92 -15.70 -1.28
N LEU A 55 2.54 -14.69 -0.52
CA LEU A 55 2.20 -14.84 0.91
C LEU A 55 0.79 -15.42 1.10
N PHE A 56 -0.15 -14.97 0.27
CA PHE A 56 -1.51 -15.50 0.20
C PHE A 56 -2.19 -15.07 -1.11
N GLY A 57 -3.30 -15.72 -1.47
CA GLY A 57 -4.03 -15.45 -2.70
C GLY A 57 -3.29 -15.95 -3.96
N GLY A 58 -3.22 -15.12 -4.98
CA GLY A 58 -2.57 -15.46 -6.25
C GLY A 58 -3.40 -16.42 -7.11
N LYS A 59 -4.70 -16.45 -6.89
CA LYS A 59 -5.64 -17.35 -7.58
C LYS A 59 -6.90 -16.60 -8.02
N GLU A 60 -7.56 -17.20 -9.00
CA GLU A 60 -8.89 -16.80 -9.40
C GLU A 60 -9.93 -17.24 -8.35
N LEU A 61 -10.92 -16.37 -8.12
CA LEU A 61 -12.09 -16.74 -7.32
C LEU A 61 -12.80 -17.94 -7.96
N GLN A 62 -13.36 -18.79 -7.12
CA GLN A 62 -14.10 -19.96 -7.57
C GLN A 62 -15.62 -19.72 -7.51
N ASN A 63 -16.36 -20.45 -8.34
CA ASN A 63 -17.83 -20.46 -8.32
C ASN A 63 -18.50 -19.08 -8.49
N HIS A 64 -17.89 -18.19 -9.27
CA HIS A 64 -18.41 -16.86 -9.53
C HIS A 64 -19.11 -16.74 -10.90
N LYS A 65 -19.89 -15.66 -11.06
CA LYS A 65 -20.55 -15.27 -12.31
C LYS A 65 -19.99 -13.97 -12.89
N ILE A 66 -18.78 -13.58 -12.46
CA ILE A 66 -18.11 -12.35 -12.93
C ILE A 66 -17.72 -12.58 -14.40
N PRO A 67 -18.11 -11.68 -15.32
CA PRO A 67 -17.72 -11.80 -16.73
C PRO A 67 -16.20 -11.74 -16.93
N ASP A 68 -15.68 -12.49 -17.90
CA ASP A 68 -14.24 -12.65 -18.18
C ASP A 68 -13.49 -11.33 -18.46
N LYS A 69 -14.22 -10.29 -18.88
CA LYS A 69 -13.64 -8.95 -19.09
C LYS A 69 -13.22 -8.26 -17.79
N TYR A 70 -13.70 -8.72 -16.64
CA TYR A 70 -13.38 -8.23 -15.32
C TYR A 70 -12.45 -9.18 -14.59
N GLY A 71 -11.71 -8.69 -13.62
CA GLY A 71 -10.91 -9.55 -12.75
C GLY A 71 -11.77 -10.20 -11.67
N ALA A 72 -11.59 -11.50 -11.50
CA ALA A 72 -12.20 -12.30 -10.44
C ALA A 72 -11.08 -12.98 -9.64
N VAL A 73 -10.52 -12.27 -8.66
CA VAL A 73 -9.27 -12.67 -8.00
C VAL A 73 -9.40 -12.64 -6.48
N GLU A 74 -8.72 -13.58 -5.84
CA GLU A 74 -8.56 -13.55 -4.39
C GLU A 74 -7.69 -12.37 -3.96
N PRO A 75 -7.96 -11.76 -2.77
CA PRO A 75 -7.01 -10.82 -2.18
C PRO A 75 -5.61 -11.44 -2.11
N THR A 76 -4.62 -10.73 -2.61
CA THR A 76 -3.28 -11.28 -2.87
C THR A 76 -2.20 -10.39 -2.28
N ALA A 77 -1.19 -11.02 -1.67
CA ALA A 77 0.05 -10.36 -1.28
C ALA A 77 1.25 -11.14 -1.80
N VAL A 78 2.23 -10.41 -2.34
CA VAL A 78 3.51 -10.96 -2.80
C VAL A 78 4.63 -10.32 -1.98
N TYR A 79 5.45 -11.16 -1.36
CA TYR A 79 6.68 -10.73 -0.74
C TYR A 79 7.77 -10.57 -1.80
N VAL A 80 8.47 -9.45 -1.76
CA VAL A 80 9.69 -9.21 -2.54
C VAL A 80 10.76 -8.68 -1.59
N PRO A 81 11.97 -9.27 -1.55
CA PRO A 81 13.06 -8.72 -0.76
C PRO A 81 13.35 -7.26 -1.14
N LEU A 82 13.65 -6.41 -0.15
CA LEU A 82 13.84 -4.98 -0.37
C LEU A 82 14.97 -4.71 -1.39
N GLU A 83 16.08 -5.39 -1.25
CA GLU A 83 17.23 -5.26 -2.16
C GLU A 83 16.91 -5.73 -3.59
N GLU A 84 16.04 -6.72 -3.73
CA GLU A 84 15.59 -7.18 -5.04
C GLU A 84 14.61 -6.20 -5.68
N MET A 85 13.71 -5.62 -4.85
CA MET A 85 12.79 -4.56 -5.28
C MET A 85 13.54 -3.32 -5.78
N MET A 86 14.65 -2.96 -5.13
CA MET A 86 15.42 -1.74 -5.42
C MET A 86 16.25 -1.81 -6.71
N LYS A 87 16.42 -2.98 -7.30
CA LYS A 87 17.08 -3.12 -8.61
C LYS A 87 16.29 -2.39 -9.68
N ASP A 88 16.98 -1.66 -10.54
CA ASP A 88 16.35 -0.82 -11.58
C ASP A 88 15.43 -1.62 -12.51
N GLU A 89 15.84 -2.84 -12.88
CA GLU A 89 15.06 -3.75 -13.72
C GLU A 89 13.77 -4.25 -13.07
N ASN A 90 13.66 -4.21 -11.73
CA ASN A 90 12.54 -4.75 -10.97
C ASN A 90 11.63 -3.66 -10.41
N PHE A 91 12.18 -2.47 -10.12
CA PHE A 91 11.50 -1.43 -9.36
C PHE A 91 10.16 -1.03 -9.97
N GLU A 92 10.14 -0.74 -11.26
CA GLU A 92 8.90 -0.37 -11.95
C GLU A 92 7.82 -1.46 -11.83
N THR A 93 8.22 -2.73 -11.98
CA THR A 93 7.28 -3.85 -11.82
C THR A 93 6.74 -3.95 -10.39
N CYS A 94 7.60 -3.75 -9.39
CA CYS A 94 7.20 -3.79 -7.97
C CYS A 94 6.33 -2.58 -7.57
N ALA A 95 6.57 -1.42 -8.15
CA ALA A 95 5.86 -0.17 -7.89
C ALA A 95 4.61 0.02 -8.77
N THR A 96 4.37 -0.86 -9.76
CA THR A 96 3.18 -0.79 -10.61
C THR A 96 1.91 -1.04 -9.78
N GLU A 97 1.02 -0.06 -9.75
CA GLU A 97 -0.26 -0.17 -9.08
C GLU A 97 -1.24 -1.03 -9.89
N LEU A 98 -1.70 -2.12 -9.30
CA LEU A 98 -2.87 -2.84 -9.77
C LEU A 98 -4.08 -2.37 -8.97
N PHE A 99 -5.04 -1.72 -9.62
CA PHE A 99 -6.32 -1.34 -8.98
C PHE A 99 -7.17 -2.59 -8.70
N ALA A 100 -6.69 -3.42 -7.77
CA ALA A 100 -7.22 -4.73 -7.41
C ALA A 100 -6.89 -5.00 -5.93
N PRO A 101 -7.46 -6.02 -5.30
CA PRO A 101 -7.10 -6.43 -3.94
C PRO A 101 -5.69 -7.07 -3.92
N PHE A 102 -4.68 -6.26 -4.16
CA PHE A 102 -3.29 -6.65 -4.35
C PHE A 102 -2.34 -5.77 -3.54
N GLN A 103 -1.27 -6.38 -3.01
CA GLN A 103 -0.18 -5.62 -2.39
C GLN A 103 1.16 -6.32 -2.56
N VAL A 104 2.21 -5.54 -2.73
CA VAL A 104 3.59 -5.97 -2.56
C VAL A 104 4.01 -5.71 -1.11
N VAL A 105 4.68 -6.68 -0.52
CA VAL A 105 5.17 -6.62 0.86
C VAL A 105 6.67 -6.79 0.85
N THR A 106 7.37 -5.95 1.58
CA THR A 106 8.80 -6.11 1.85
C THR A 106 9.07 -6.00 3.34
N TYR A 107 10.20 -6.52 3.80
CA TYR A 107 10.67 -6.39 5.17
C TYR A 107 11.90 -5.50 5.22
N TYR A 108 12.02 -4.75 6.29
CA TYR A 108 13.18 -3.92 6.58
C TYR A 108 13.51 -3.98 8.07
N ASN A 109 14.68 -3.53 8.43
CA ASN A 109 15.14 -3.33 9.80
C ASN A 109 15.69 -1.91 9.97
N ASP A 110 16.24 -1.62 11.13
CA ASP A 110 16.74 -0.28 11.43
C ASP A 110 17.91 0.15 10.51
N ASP A 111 18.69 -0.83 10.01
CA ASP A 111 19.83 -0.57 9.11
C ASP A 111 19.39 -0.33 7.66
N THR A 112 18.18 -0.77 7.29
CA THR A 112 17.65 -0.70 5.91
C THR A 112 16.47 0.26 5.76
N VAL A 113 16.10 1.00 6.81
CA VAL A 113 14.99 1.97 6.74
C VAL A 113 15.24 3.08 5.73
N ASP A 114 16.50 3.50 5.54
CA ASP A 114 16.84 4.53 4.56
C ASP A 114 16.64 4.05 3.12
N LEU A 115 16.83 2.74 2.86
CA LEU A 115 16.50 2.13 1.58
C LEU A 115 14.98 2.11 1.33
N VAL A 116 14.17 1.99 2.40
CA VAL A 116 12.70 2.15 2.30
C VAL A 116 12.35 3.59 1.92
N LEU A 117 13.01 4.59 2.51
CA LEU A 117 12.79 5.99 2.16
C LEU A 117 13.16 6.27 0.70
N GLU A 118 14.27 5.68 0.22
CA GLU A 118 14.66 5.76 -1.19
C GLU A 118 13.59 5.10 -2.09
N ALA A 119 13.07 3.94 -1.72
CA ALA A 119 12.00 3.28 -2.47
C ALA A 119 10.75 4.18 -2.56
N LEU A 120 10.34 4.80 -1.43
CA LEU A 120 9.21 5.72 -1.40
C LEU A 120 9.46 6.97 -2.25
N GLU A 121 10.68 7.49 -2.26
CA GLU A 121 11.06 8.65 -3.09
C GLU A 121 11.05 8.31 -4.59
N ARG A 122 11.45 7.09 -4.97
CA ARG A 122 11.43 6.61 -6.36
C ARG A 122 10.02 6.37 -6.90
N MET A 123 9.03 6.13 -6.03
CA MET A 123 7.64 5.98 -6.46
C MET A 123 7.13 7.29 -7.05
N SER A 124 6.27 7.20 -8.04
CA SER A 124 5.54 8.35 -8.60
C SER A 124 4.20 8.56 -7.90
N HIS A 125 3.59 9.72 -8.11
CA HIS A 125 2.21 10.01 -7.68
C HIS A 125 1.98 9.88 -6.16
N HIS A 126 2.86 10.41 -5.34
CA HIS A 126 2.88 10.36 -3.88
C HIS A 126 1.55 10.81 -3.23
N LEU A 127 0.49 10.04 -3.43
CA LEU A 127 -0.87 10.40 -3.04
C LEU A 127 -1.07 10.20 -1.54
N THR A 128 -1.03 8.98 -1.08
CA THR A 128 -1.33 8.64 0.32
C THR A 128 -0.26 7.74 0.91
N ALA A 129 0.14 8.01 2.14
CA ALA A 129 1.01 7.14 2.93
C ALA A 129 0.38 6.83 4.29
N ALA A 130 0.86 5.77 4.91
CA ALA A 130 0.45 5.35 6.25
C ALA A 130 1.65 4.89 7.08
N ILE A 131 1.75 5.40 8.31
CA ILE A 131 2.78 5.04 9.27
C ILE A 131 2.09 4.47 10.52
N VAL A 132 2.18 3.16 10.73
CA VAL A 132 1.59 2.49 11.88
C VAL A 132 2.67 2.22 12.92
N SER A 133 2.89 3.16 13.82
CA SER A 133 3.88 3.06 14.89
C SER A 133 3.45 3.89 16.09
N ASN A 134 3.90 3.49 17.29
CA ASN A 134 3.84 4.29 18.51
C ASN A 134 5.18 5.00 18.82
N ASP A 135 6.22 4.70 18.04
CA ASP A 135 7.53 5.32 18.16
C ASP A 135 7.51 6.68 17.48
N ILE A 136 7.61 7.74 18.27
CA ILE A 136 7.53 9.14 17.80
C ILE A 136 8.76 9.53 16.99
N ASP A 137 9.93 9.03 17.34
CA ASP A 137 11.17 9.33 16.60
C ASP A 137 11.12 8.67 15.21
N PHE A 138 10.64 7.42 15.14
CA PHE A 138 10.40 6.76 13.87
C PHE A 138 9.34 7.50 13.03
N GLN A 139 8.20 7.88 13.63
CA GLN A 139 7.19 8.66 12.91
C GLN A 139 7.78 9.97 12.38
N THR A 140 8.52 10.69 13.20
CA THR A 140 9.17 11.97 12.83
C THR A 140 10.14 11.76 11.67
N LYS A 141 11.00 10.73 11.74
CA LYS A 141 11.91 10.38 10.63
C LYS A 141 11.15 10.14 9.32
N MET A 142 10.11 9.32 9.35
CA MET A 142 9.33 8.99 8.17
C MET A 142 8.59 10.21 7.60
N LEU A 143 7.98 11.02 8.47
CA LEU A 143 7.26 12.24 8.06
C LEU A 143 8.19 13.31 7.46
N ALA A 144 9.39 13.44 7.99
CA ALA A 144 10.38 14.40 7.50
C ALA A 144 10.95 14.03 6.12
N ASN A 145 10.93 12.75 5.77
CA ASN A 145 11.59 12.22 4.56
C ASN A 145 10.60 11.64 3.54
N THR A 146 9.32 11.96 3.62
CA THR A 146 8.30 11.58 2.64
C THR A 146 7.51 12.80 2.17
N VAL A 147 6.94 12.74 0.97
CA VAL A 147 6.28 13.89 0.32
C VAL A 147 4.83 13.61 -0.08
N ASN A 148 4.22 12.56 0.44
CA ASN A 148 2.84 12.21 0.13
C ASN A 148 1.87 13.34 0.49
N GLY A 149 0.87 13.58 -0.36
CA GLY A 149 -0.12 14.62 -0.17
C GLY A 149 -0.90 14.48 1.14
N THR A 150 -1.30 13.23 1.48
CA THR A 150 -1.87 12.90 2.79
C THR A 150 -1.09 11.78 3.43
N THR A 151 -0.67 11.95 4.68
CA THR A 151 -0.02 10.90 5.45
C THR A 151 -0.77 10.65 6.75
N TYR A 152 -1.21 9.41 6.93
CA TYR A 152 -1.80 8.96 8.19
C TYR A 152 -0.70 8.44 9.11
N ALA A 153 -0.66 8.93 10.35
CA ALA A 153 0.28 8.45 11.36
C ALA A 153 -0.49 7.98 12.59
N GLY A 154 -0.25 6.75 13.03
CA GLY A 154 -0.89 6.15 14.19
C GLY A 154 -1.81 4.98 13.85
N ARG A 155 -2.76 4.67 14.74
CA ARG A 155 -3.58 3.46 14.66
C ARG A 155 -4.60 3.44 13.54
N ARG A 156 -5.02 4.59 13.05
CA ARG A 156 -5.97 4.70 11.92
C ARG A 156 -5.28 4.89 10.59
N ALA A 157 -3.98 4.63 10.55
CA ALA A 157 -3.23 4.70 9.32
C ALA A 157 -3.94 3.87 8.23
N ARG A 158 -4.31 4.53 7.15
CA ARG A 158 -5.04 3.95 6.02
C ARG A 158 -4.64 4.68 4.74
N THR A 159 -4.74 3.98 3.64
CA THR A 159 -4.40 4.53 2.33
C THR A 159 -5.63 4.70 1.42
N THR A 160 -6.81 4.45 1.96
CA THR A 160 -8.05 4.56 1.21
C THR A 160 -8.47 6.01 1.05
N GLY A 161 -9.13 6.24 -0.05
CA GLY A 161 -9.60 7.52 -0.51
C GLY A 161 -10.14 8.44 0.56
N ALA A 162 -9.90 9.68 0.36
CA ALA A 162 -10.13 10.73 1.29
C ALA A 162 -11.53 10.71 1.87
N PRO A 163 -11.63 10.79 3.16
CA PRO A 163 -12.74 11.48 3.73
C PRO A 163 -12.84 12.89 3.11
N GLN A 164 -14.03 13.40 2.98
CA GLN A 164 -14.36 14.63 2.25
C GLN A 164 -13.59 15.89 2.68
N ASN A 165 -12.94 15.86 3.85
CA ASN A 165 -12.19 16.96 4.42
C ASN A 165 -10.66 16.75 4.39
N HIS A 166 -10.17 15.70 3.73
CA HIS A 166 -8.76 15.48 3.55
C HIS A 166 -8.28 16.12 2.25
N TRP A 167 -7.15 16.76 2.32
CA TRP A 167 -6.49 17.35 1.17
C TRP A 167 -5.51 16.36 0.54
N PHE A 168 -5.61 16.18 -0.78
CA PHE A 168 -4.65 15.38 -1.53
C PHE A 168 -3.66 16.21 -2.32
N GLY A 169 -3.81 17.50 -2.30
CA GLY A 169 -3.04 18.40 -3.14
C GLY A 169 -3.33 18.23 -4.63
N PRO A 170 -2.76 19.08 -5.47
CA PRO A 170 -2.88 18.93 -6.91
C PRO A 170 -2.12 17.66 -7.32
N ALA A 171 -2.83 16.61 -7.73
CA ALA A 171 -2.31 15.35 -8.21
C ALA A 171 -1.52 14.48 -7.19
N GLY A 172 -1.52 14.80 -5.91
CA GLY A 172 -0.86 13.98 -4.88
C GLY A 172 0.66 14.10 -4.83
N ASP A 173 1.34 14.35 -5.92
CA ASP A 173 2.79 14.65 -5.93
C ASP A 173 3.01 16.15 -6.05
N PRO A 174 3.53 16.80 -5.00
CA PRO A 174 3.82 18.23 -5.03
C PRO A 174 4.80 18.62 -6.13
N ARG A 175 5.65 17.72 -6.59
CA ARG A 175 6.64 17.96 -7.64
C ARG A 175 6.07 17.79 -9.04
N GLY A 176 5.02 17.00 -9.18
CA GLY A 176 4.38 16.67 -10.46
C GLY A 176 3.06 17.38 -10.72
N ALA A 177 2.60 18.20 -9.82
CA ALA A 177 1.26 18.78 -9.82
C ALA A 177 1.08 19.94 -10.81
N GLY A 178 1.36 19.72 -12.06
CA GLY A 178 1.16 20.69 -13.12
C GLY A 178 -0.28 20.80 -13.63
N ILE A 179 -1.21 21.25 -12.80
CA ILE A 179 -2.51 21.72 -13.32
C ILE A 179 -2.34 23.19 -13.70
N GLY A 180 -2.61 23.55 -14.96
CA GLY A 180 -2.38 24.90 -15.50
C GLY A 180 -3.30 26.01 -14.96
N THR A 181 -3.61 26.03 -13.68
CA THR A 181 -4.35 27.10 -13.03
C THR A 181 -3.45 27.98 -12.18
N PRO A 182 -3.78 29.28 -11.98
CA PRO A 182 -2.98 30.16 -11.09
C PRO A 182 -2.85 29.62 -9.66
N GLU A 183 -3.84 28.86 -9.20
CA GLU A 183 -3.83 28.22 -7.89
C GLU A 183 -2.85 27.06 -7.85
N ALA A 184 -2.85 26.20 -8.85
CA ALA A 184 -1.90 25.09 -8.99
C ALA A 184 -0.45 25.61 -9.08
N ILE A 185 -0.21 26.73 -9.80
CA ILE A 185 1.10 27.36 -9.88
C ILE A 185 1.56 27.82 -8.49
N ARG A 186 0.68 28.42 -7.71
CA ARG A 186 1.00 28.79 -6.31
C ARG A 186 1.28 27.59 -5.45
N LEU A 187 0.54 26.51 -5.61
CA LEU A 187 0.69 25.25 -4.84
C LEU A 187 1.95 24.47 -5.23
N VAL A 188 2.47 24.64 -6.43
CA VAL A 188 3.77 24.07 -6.85
C VAL A 188 4.94 24.68 -6.05
N TRP A 189 4.85 25.93 -5.66
CA TRP A 189 5.89 26.62 -4.86
C TRP A 189 5.72 26.42 -3.34
N SER A 190 4.51 26.07 -2.89
CA SER A 190 4.22 25.77 -1.48
C SER A 190 3.26 24.59 -1.41
N CYS A 191 3.77 23.43 -1.18
CA CYS A 191 2.93 22.24 -1.15
C CYS A 191 2.18 22.12 0.17
N HIS A 192 0.86 21.95 0.05
CA HIS A 192 0.05 21.55 1.20
C HIS A 192 0.25 20.06 1.48
N ARG A 193 0.70 19.74 2.68
CA ARG A 193 0.78 18.39 3.21
C ARG A 193 -0.13 18.27 4.41
N GLU A 194 -1.07 17.36 4.37
CA GLU A 194 -1.89 17.03 5.52
C GLU A 194 -1.31 15.84 6.26
N ILE A 195 -1.06 16.01 7.55
CA ILE A 195 -0.60 14.96 8.45
C ILE A 195 -1.67 14.80 9.52
N ILE A 196 -2.23 13.60 9.58
CA ILE A 196 -3.25 13.29 10.57
C ILE A 196 -2.62 12.35 11.60
N HIS A 197 -2.38 12.90 12.79
CA HIS A 197 -1.96 12.11 13.94
C HIS A 197 -3.18 11.52 14.63
N ASP A 198 -3.16 10.23 14.83
CA ASP A 198 -4.14 9.53 15.64
C ASP A 198 -3.57 9.17 17.01
N SER A 199 -4.41 8.70 17.90
CA SER A 199 -3.98 8.21 19.21
C SER A 199 -2.97 7.07 19.09
N LEU A 200 -2.12 6.93 20.09
CA LEU A 200 -1.26 5.76 20.23
C LEU A 200 -2.12 4.48 20.21
N ILE A 201 -1.57 3.43 19.64
CA ILE A 201 -2.23 2.14 19.57
C ILE A 201 -2.23 1.53 20.99
N PRO A 202 -3.40 1.33 21.64
CA PRO A 202 -3.45 0.67 22.94
C PRO A 202 -2.93 -0.77 22.83
N LYS A 203 -2.30 -1.28 23.88
CA LYS A 203 -1.78 -2.67 23.89
C LYS A 203 -2.87 -3.72 23.70
N ASP A 204 -4.08 -3.41 24.13
CA ASP A 204 -5.28 -4.26 24.10
C ASP A 204 -6.21 -3.91 22.92
N TRP A 205 -5.75 -3.11 21.97
CA TRP A 205 -6.56 -2.74 20.81
C TRP A 205 -6.91 -3.96 19.95
N THR A 206 -8.19 -4.09 19.68
CA THR A 206 -8.73 -5.09 18.76
C THR A 206 -9.42 -4.40 17.59
N GLN A 207 -9.34 -5.01 16.42
CA GLN A 207 -10.02 -4.48 15.24
C GLN A 207 -11.54 -4.46 15.47
N PRO A 208 -12.22 -3.32 15.20
CA PRO A 208 -13.67 -3.28 15.18
C PRO A 208 -14.23 -4.29 14.18
N LYS A 209 -15.38 -4.87 14.50
CA LYS A 209 -16.09 -5.71 13.55
C LYS A 209 -16.46 -4.86 12.33
N ALA A 210 -16.36 -5.45 11.15
CA ALA A 210 -16.85 -4.82 9.93
C ALA A 210 -18.37 -4.58 10.07
N THR A 211 -18.79 -3.34 9.86
CA THR A 211 -20.20 -2.95 9.79
C THR A 211 -20.73 -3.17 8.41
#